data_fd5cd02f89f2b3baf4572e8152d247e5
#
_entry.id   fd5cd02f89f2b3baf4572e8152d247e5
#
_cell.length_a   1.000
_cell.length_b   1.000
_cell.length_c   1.000
_cell.angle_alpha   90.00
_cell.angle_beta   90.00
_cell.angle_gamma   90.00
#
_symmetry.space_group_name_H-M   'P 1'
#
loop_
_entity.id
_entity.type
_entity.pdbx_description
1 polymer ?
#
loop_
_entity_poly.entity_id
_entity_poly.type
_entity_poly.pdbx_seq_one_letter_code
_entity_poly.pdbx_strand_id
1 'polypeptide(L)'
;MEKAKVYFTDLRTSPTSNLLDKMERLVKKAGIAQLPLKDSFVAIKIHFGEPGNLAYIRPNYAARLANLLRSYGAKPFLTDSNTLYSGRRSNAVDHLESAMENGFNPISAQCQVIIADGLKGTEYREIPIDGQYCKAPKIGAAIADANIVISMTHFKGHEQAGFGGALKNLGMGSAAVPGKLELHASEQPKIETENCI
;
A
#
# COMPACT_ATOMS: atom_id res chain seq x y z
N MET A 1 21.53 -16.96 8.91
CA MET A 1 20.52 -15.89 9.04
C MET A 1 19.48 -16.30 10.07
N GLU A 2 19.18 -15.46 11.05
CA GLU A 2 18.07 -15.67 11.98
C GLU A 2 16.74 -15.64 11.20
N LYS A 3 15.83 -16.58 11.48
CA LYS A 3 14.52 -16.64 10.81
C LYS A 3 13.65 -15.45 11.25
N ALA A 4 12.95 -14.82 10.31
CA ALA A 4 12.01 -13.75 10.63
C ALA A 4 10.90 -14.24 11.58
N LYS A 5 10.58 -13.43 12.59
CA LYS A 5 9.50 -13.73 13.53
C LYS A 5 8.16 -13.41 12.87
N VAL A 6 7.24 -14.36 12.88
CA VAL A 6 5.87 -14.19 12.39
C VAL A 6 4.92 -14.19 13.60
N TYR A 7 4.05 -13.19 13.65
CA TYR A 7 3.04 -13.05 14.67
C TYR A 7 1.67 -13.37 14.07
N PHE A 8 0.94 -14.26 14.71
CA PHE A 8 -0.35 -14.76 14.23
C PHE A 8 -1.43 -14.61 15.29
N THR A 9 -2.65 -14.33 14.86
CA THR A 9 -3.87 -14.45 15.65
C THR A 9 -5.00 -15.00 14.78
N ASP A 10 -5.88 -15.79 15.37
CA ASP A 10 -7.08 -16.29 14.68
C ASP A 10 -8.20 -15.23 14.61
N LEU A 11 -9.31 -15.56 13.95
CA LEU A 11 -10.49 -14.69 13.82
C LEU A 11 -11.55 -14.93 14.93
N ARG A 12 -11.28 -15.76 15.92
CA ARG A 12 -12.22 -15.99 17.03
C ARG A 12 -12.33 -14.72 17.87
N THR A 13 -13.51 -14.39 18.30
CA THR A 13 -13.81 -13.23 19.16
C THR A 13 -14.50 -13.66 20.44
N SER A 14 -14.50 -12.80 21.44
CA SER A 14 -15.22 -12.96 22.69
C SER A 14 -15.90 -11.63 23.06
N PRO A 15 -16.83 -11.61 24.04
CA PRO A 15 -17.44 -10.36 24.50
C PRO A 15 -16.42 -9.31 24.97
N THR A 16 -15.24 -9.75 25.42
CA THR A 16 -14.17 -8.87 25.95
C THR A 16 -13.02 -8.64 24.98
N SER A 17 -13.06 -9.21 23.77
CA SER A 17 -11.96 -9.10 22.79
C SER A 17 -12.46 -9.27 21.37
N ASN A 18 -12.57 -8.17 20.66
CA ASN A 18 -12.93 -8.13 19.23
C ASN A 18 -11.69 -8.24 18.32
N LEU A 19 -11.93 -8.29 17.00
CA LEU A 19 -10.84 -8.42 16.01
C LEU A 19 -9.89 -7.22 16.00
N LEU A 20 -10.39 -6.00 16.23
CA LEU A 20 -9.57 -4.80 16.26
C LEU A 20 -8.63 -4.80 17.48
N ASP A 21 -9.11 -5.26 18.63
CA ASP A 21 -8.28 -5.42 19.83
C ASP A 21 -7.21 -6.48 19.63
N LYS A 22 -7.55 -7.58 18.94
CA LYS A 22 -6.60 -8.64 18.59
C LYS A 22 -5.52 -8.12 17.64
N MET A 23 -5.88 -7.38 16.60
CA MET A 23 -4.92 -6.75 15.70
C MET A 23 -4.00 -5.80 16.46
N GLU A 24 -4.53 -4.92 17.29
CA GLU A 24 -3.72 -3.97 18.05
C GLU A 24 -2.73 -4.68 18.98
N ARG A 25 -3.17 -5.72 19.71
CA ARG A 25 -2.27 -6.52 20.54
C ARG A 25 -1.18 -7.22 19.71
N LEU A 26 -1.54 -7.72 18.53
CA LEU A 26 -0.60 -8.36 17.61
C LEU A 26 0.48 -7.40 17.14
N VAL A 27 0.08 -6.21 16.71
CA VAL A 27 0.97 -5.15 16.25
C VAL A 27 1.88 -4.65 17.37
N LYS A 28 1.35 -4.48 18.58
CA LYS A 28 2.16 -4.17 19.78
C LYS A 28 3.18 -5.25 20.08
N LYS A 29 2.76 -6.51 20.04
CA LYS A 29 3.65 -7.66 20.26
C LYS A 29 4.72 -7.80 19.19
N ALA A 30 4.41 -7.39 17.95
CA ALA A 30 5.37 -7.35 16.85
C ALA A 30 6.41 -6.23 16.98
N GLY A 31 6.27 -5.33 17.95
CA GLY A 31 7.30 -4.35 18.29
C GLY A 31 7.06 -2.97 17.67
N ILE A 32 5.84 -2.60 17.31
CA ILE A 32 5.55 -1.28 16.69
C ILE A 32 6.07 -0.11 17.54
N ALA A 33 6.03 -0.22 18.87
CA ALA A 33 6.52 0.81 19.78
C ALA A 33 8.06 0.99 19.78
N GLN A 34 8.80 0.07 19.15
CA GLN A 34 10.26 0.15 19.02
C GLN A 34 10.69 0.98 17.81
N LEU A 35 9.76 1.31 16.91
CA LEU A 35 10.02 2.19 15.77
C LEU A 35 10.12 3.65 16.22
N PRO A 36 10.90 4.49 15.52
CA PRO A 36 11.04 5.93 15.81
C PRO A 36 9.79 6.70 15.36
N LEU A 37 8.66 6.48 16.05
CA LEU A 37 7.35 6.97 15.65
C LEU A 37 7.13 8.45 15.94
N LYS A 38 7.76 8.99 17.00
CA LYS A 38 7.52 10.39 17.42
C LYS A 38 7.87 11.36 16.28
N ASP A 39 6.92 12.22 15.94
CA ASP A 39 6.99 13.23 14.88
C ASP A 39 7.21 12.68 13.46
N SER A 40 7.22 11.35 13.29
CA SER A 40 7.45 10.69 12.00
C SER A 40 6.19 10.64 11.15
N PHE A 41 6.33 10.86 9.84
CA PHE A 41 5.32 10.53 8.84
C PHE A 41 5.30 9.01 8.63
N VAL A 42 4.14 8.40 8.81
CA VAL A 42 3.95 6.95 8.64
C VAL A 42 2.96 6.68 7.51
N ALA A 43 3.47 6.18 6.40
CA ALA A 43 2.65 5.74 5.29
C ALA A 43 2.04 4.36 5.59
N ILE A 44 0.74 4.29 5.79
CA ILE A 44 0.00 3.02 5.85
C ILE A 44 -0.38 2.67 4.41
N LYS A 45 0.44 1.84 3.76
CA LYS A 45 0.19 1.40 2.39
C LYS A 45 -0.90 0.33 2.39
N ILE A 46 -2.03 0.66 1.78
CA ILE A 46 -3.22 -0.18 1.73
C ILE A 46 -3.84 -0.08 0.34
N HIS A 47 -4.46 -1.14 -0.13
CA HIS A 47 -5.32 -1.13 -1.31
C HIS A 47 -6.73 -0.74 -0.88
N PHE A 48 -7.26 0.36 -1.40
CA PHE A 48 -8.57 0.90 -1.01
C PHE A 48 -9.79 0.11 -1.55
N GLY A 49 -9.56 -0.97 -2.29
CA GLY A 49 -10.60 -1.75 -2.97
C GLY A 49 -10.83 -1.26 -4.40
N GLU A 50 -11.52 -2.08 -5.17
CA GLU A 50 -12.03 -1.72 -6.50
C GLU A 50 -13.51 -1.32 -6.38
N PRO A 51 -14.00 -0.41 -7.20
CA PRO A 51 -15.43 -0.06 -7.23
C PRO A 51 -16.29 -1.31 -7.43
N GLY A 52 -17.28 -1.48 -6.55
CA GLY A 52 -18.19 -2.63 -6.57
C GLY A 52 -17.65 -3.95 -6.01
N ASN A 53 -16.37 -4.04 -5.65
CA ASN A 53 -15.79 -5.22 -5.02
C ASN A 53 -15.65 -4.98 -3.51
N LEU A 54 -16.28 -5.83 -2.69
CA LEU A 54 -16.26 -5.73 -1.24
C LEU A 54 -15.14 -6.53 -0.56
N ALA A 55 -14.30 -7.22 -1.32
CA ALA A 55 -13.20 -8.04 -0.81
C ALA A 55 -11.93 -7.19 -0.59
N TYR A 56 -11.97 -6.28 0.40
CA TYR A 56 -10.84 -5.47 0.83
C TYR A 56 -10.80 -5.35 2.36
N ILE A 57 -9.68 -4.87 2.91
CA ILE A 57 -9.57 -4.59 4.34
C ILE A 57 -10.52 -3.45 4.72
N ARG A 58 -11.36 -3.69 5.72
CA ARG A 58 -12.32 -2.68 6.17
C ARG A 58 -11.63 -1.46 6.80
N PRO A 59 -12.15 -0.24 6.57
CA PRO A 59 -11.59 1.01 7.11
C PRO A 59 -11.38 1.01 8.63
N ASN A 60 -12.19 0.27 9.38
CA ASN A 60 -12.07 0.12 10.83
C ASN A 60 -10.68 -0.38 11.28
N TYR A 61 -10.05 -1.29 10.52
CA TYR A 61 -8.70 -1.76 10.81
C TYR A 61 -7.67 -0.64 10.58
N ALA A 62 -7.82 0.11 9.48
CA ALA A 62 -6.96 1.25 9.19
C ALA A 62 -7.08 2.34 10.25
N ALA A 63 -8.32 2.66 10.66
CA ALA A 63 -8.59 3.62 11.75
C ALA A 63 -7.93 3.20 13.07
N ARG A 64 -8.05 1.92 13.46
CA ARG A 64 -7.43 1.41 14.70
C ARG A 64 -5.91 1.51 14.64
N LEU A 65 -5.28 1.15 13.52
CA LEU A 65 -3.83 1.27 13.34
C LEU A 65 -3.39 2.72 13.36
N ALA A 66 -4.07 3.61 12.63
CA ALA A 66 -3.73 5.04 12.59
C ALA A 66 -3.82 5.67 13.99
N ASN A 67 -4.86 5.33 14.77
CA ASN A 67 -5.01 5.84 16.14
C ASN A 67 -3.91 5.30 17.07
N LEU A 68 -3.53 4.02 16.93
CA LEU A 68 -2.40 3.46 17.66
C LEU A 68 -1.10 4.21 17.34
N LEU A 69 -0.82 4.48 16.07
CA LEU A 69 0.38 5.22 15.66
C LEU A 69 0.38 6.66 16.20
N ARG A 70 -0.77 7.35 16.18
CA ARG A 70 -0.90 8.69 16.80
C ARG A 70 -0.65 8.66 18.29
N SER A 71 -1.07 7.61 19.00
CA SER A 71 -0.80 7.51 20.44
C SER A 71 0.70 7.40 20.77
N TYR A 72 1.52 7.04 19.79
CA TYR A 72 2.99 7.07 19.88
C TYR A 72 3.60 8.36 19.29
N GLY A 73 2.78 9.37 18.94
CA GLY A 73 3.23 10.67 18.43
C GLY A 73 3.53 10.69 16.92
N ALA A 74 3.14 9.68 16.17
CA ALA A 74 3.32 9.64 14.72
C ALA A 74 2.26 10.46 13.98
N LYS A 75 2.56 10.78 12.71
CA LYS A 75 1.68 11.45 11.73
C LYS A 75 1.29 10.44 10.64
N PRO A 76 0.36 9.49 10.90
CA PRO A 76 -0.03 8.48 9.93
C PRO A 76 -0.91 9.06 8.82
N PHE A 77 -0.78 8.50 7.63
CA PHE A 77 -1.69 8.69 6.51
C PHE A 77 -1.89 7.37 5.77
N LEU A 78 -3.08 7.19 5.16
CA LEU A 78 -3.39 6.06 4.30
C LEU A 78 -2.95 6.40 2.88
N THR A 79 -2.37 5.44 2.17
CA THR A 79 -1.88 5.70 0.82
C THR A 79 -1.95 4.48 -0.09
N ASP A 80 -2.13 4.76 -1.36
CA ASP A 80 -1.95 3.86 -2.50
C ASP A 80 -1.36 4.67 -3.67
N SER A 81 -0.94 4.01 -4.73
CA SER A 81 -0.54 4.67 -5.99
C SER A 81 -1.55 4.35 -7.09
N ASN A 82 -1.65 5.25 -8.08
CA ASN A 82 -2.54 5.08 -9.22
C ASN A 82 -2.23 3.80 -10.00
N THR A 83 -3.25 3.27 -10.69
CA THR A 83 -3.11 2.06 -11.50
C THR A 83 -2.51 2.36 -12.87
N LEU A 84 -1.82 1.37 -13.46
CA LEU A 84 -1.35 1.42 -14.83
C LEU A 84 -2.50 1.24 -15.83
N TYR A 85 -3.46 0.39 -15.49
CA TYR A 85 -4.65 0.18 -16.32
C TYR A 85 -5.69 1.28 -16.13
N SER A 86 -6.49 1.51 -17.16
CA SER A 86 -7.60 2.46 -17.13
C SER A 86 -8.68 2.03 -16.13
N GLY A 87 -9.33 3.00 -15.50
CA GLY A 87 -10.37 2.78 -14.51
C GLY A 87 -10.37 3.87 -13.45
N ARG A 88 -11.23 3.74 -12.45
CA ARG A 88 -11.44 4.75 -11.40
C ARG A 88 -10.28 4.92 -10.40
N ARG A 89 -9.16 4.26 -10.64
CA ARG A 89 -7.93 4.44 -9.85
C ARG A 89 -6.73 4.85 -10.73
N SER A 90 -6.96 5.29 -11.96
CA SER A 90 -5.91 5.71 -12.89
C SER A 90 -5.42 7.16 -12.70
N ASN A 91 -6.09 7.94 -11.87
CA ASN A 91 -5.71 9.30 -11.47
C ASN A 91 -6.14 9.57 -10.02
N ALA A 92 -5.55 10.56 -9.38
CA ALA A 92 -5.79 10.78 -7.95
C ALA A 92 -7.22 11.21 -7.61
N VAL A 93 -7.92 11.92 -8.50
CA VAL A 93 -9.29 12.38 -8.24
C VAL A 93 -10.23 11.19 -8.14
N ASP A 94 -10.31 10.40 -9.20
CA ASP A 94 -11.18 9.21 -9.25
C ASP A 94 -10.74 8.16 -8.21
N HIS A 95 -9.44 8.06 -7.94
CA HIS A 95 -8.90 7.14 -6.94
C HIS A 95 -9.33 7.52 -5.51
N LEU A 96 -9.32 8.81 -5.18
CA LEU A 96 -9.83 9.30 -3.90
C LEU A 96 -11.35 9.12 -3.78
N GLU A 97 -12.11 9.33 -4.84
CA GLU A 97 -13.54 9.05 -4.87
C GLU A 97 -13.81 7.56 -4.63
N SER A 98 -13.09 6.68 -5.33
CA SER A 98 -13.17 5.23 -5.15
C SER A 98 -12.82 4.81 -3.71
N ALA A 99 -11.78 5.42 -3.12
CA ALA A 99 -11.42 5.19 -1.74
C ALA A 99 -12.54 5.64 -0.78
N MET A 100 -13.15 6.80 -1.03
CA MET A 100 -14.23 7.35 -0.23
C MET A 100 -15.49 6.47 -0.28
N GLU A 101 -15.87 5.98 -1.46
CA GLU A 101 -16.99 5.04 -1.63
C GLU A 101 -16.79 3.75 -0.83
N ASN A 102 -15.54 3.29 -0.73
CA ASN A 102 -15.16 2.11 0.07
C ASN A 102 -14.94 2.44 1.56
N GLY A 103 -15.25 3.67 1.98
CA GLY A 103 -15.20 4.12 3.36
C GLY A 103 -13.82 4.59 3.83
N PHE A 104 -12.83 4.78 2.95
CA PHE A 104 -11.53 5.34 3.29
C PHE A 104 -11.54 6.86 3.11
N ASN A 105 -11.86 7.57 4.16
CA ASN A 105 -11.85 9.03 4.23
C ASN A 105 -11.52 9.49 5.66
N PRO A 106 -11.24 10.77 5.88
CA PRO A 106 -10.85 11.27 7.20
C PRO A 106 -11.88 11.06 8.31
N ILE A 107 -13.16 10.91 7.97
CA ILE A 107 -14.23 10.71 8.95
C ILE A 107 -14.30 9.25 9.39
N SER A 108 -14.47 8.32 8.46
CA SER A 108 -14.68 6.89 8.75
C SER A 108 -13.39 6.16 9.07
N ALA A 109 -12.30 6.42 8.34
CA ALA A 109 -10.98 5.85 8.61
C ALA A 109 -10.17 6.66 9.64
N GLN A 110 -10.68 7.82 10.08
CA GLN A 110 -10.02 8.73 11.04
C GLN A 110 -8.56 9.01 10.65
N CYS A 111 -8.26 9.07 9.36
CA CYS A 111 -6.92 9.24 8.84
C CYS A 111 -6.98 9.89 7.47
N GLN A 112 -6.03 10.77 7.18
CA GLN A 112 -5.92 11.41 5.87
C GLN A 112 -5.55 10.38 4.81
N VAL A 113 -6.04 10.59 3.58
CA VAL A 113 -5.73 9.76 2.42
C VAL A 113 -4.93 10.59 1.43
N ILE A 114 -3.79 10.06 1.01
CA ILE A 114 -2.88 10.70 0.05
C ILE A 114 -2.58 9.69 -1.06
N ILE A 115 -2.82 10.05 -2.31
CA ILE A 115 -2.39 9.23 -3.45
C ILE A 115 -0.91 9.53 -3.69
N ALA A 116 -0.08 8.48 -3.58
CA ALA A 116 1.35 8.63 -3.39
C ALA A 116 2.11 9.18 -4.61
N ASP A 117 1.59 8.98 -5.81
CA ASP A 117 2.22 9.31 -7.07
C ASP A 117 1.56 10.51 -7.78
N GLY A 118 0.83 11.34 -7.02
CA GLY A 118 0.24 12.59 -7.47
C GLY A 118 -0.94 12.43 -8.42
N LEU A 119 -1.34 13.55 -9.05
CA LEU A 119 -2.57 13.66 -9.84
C LEU A 119 -2.67 12.63 -10.97
N LYS A 120 -1.58 12.44 -11.71
CA LYS A 120 -1.53 11.58 -12.91
C LYS A 120 -0.63 10.35 -12.75
N GLY A 121 -0.22 10.02 -11.53
CA GLY A 121 0.66 8.88 -11.27
C GLY A 121 2.12 9.11 -11.66
N THR A 122 2.54 10.35 -11.85
CA THR A 122 3.87 10.72 -12.38
C THR A 122 4.82 11.30 -11.32
N GLU A 123 4.35 11.48 -10.09
CA GLU A 123 5.19 11.99 -9.00
C GLU A 123 5.88 10.83 -8.27
N TYR A 124 7.19 10.73 -8.39
CA TYR A 124 7.97 9.64 -7.81
C TYR A 124 9.35 10.07 -7.34
N ARG A 125 9.99 9.18 -6.58
CA ARG A 125 11.43 9.20 -6.28
C ARG A 125 12.05 7.94 -6.85
N GLU A 126 13.21 8.06 -7.48
CA GLU A 126 14.04 6.93 -7.84
C GLU A 126 14.87 6.52 -6.63
N ILE A 127 14.75 5.26 -6.23
CA ILE A 127 15.45 4.71 -5.06
C ILE A 127 16.52 3.73 -5.57
N PRO A 128 17.81 4.11 -5.59
CA PRO A 128 18.87 3.20 -6.03
C PRO A 128 18.94 1.94 -5.19
N ILE A 129 18.94 0.77 -5.83
CA ILE A 129 19.07 -0.54 -5.19
C ILE A 129 20.03 -1.41 -5.98
N ASP A 130 20.64 -2.39 -5.33
CA ASP A 130 21.43 -3.44 -6.00
C ASP A 130 20.51 -4.60 -6.43
N GLY A 131 19.49 -4.30 -7.22
CA GLY A 131 18.55 -5.28 -7.75
C GLY A 131 19.05 -5.93 -9.04
N GLN A 132 18.65 -7.16 -9.29
CA GLN A 132 19.04 -7.88 -10.52
C GLN A 132 18.38 -7.26 -11.76
N TYR A 133 17.08 -6.99 -11.71
CA TYR A 133 16.26 -6.55 -12.84
C TYR A 133 15.91 -5.06 -12.80
N CYS A 134 15.85 -4.46 -11.64
CA CYS A 134 15.53 -3.05 -11.45
C CYS A 134 16.63 -2.42 -10.60
N LYS A 135 17.25 -1.33 -11.07
CA LYS A 135 18.34 -0.63 -10.38
C LYS A 135 17.86 0.61 -9.61
N ALA A 136 16.79 1.23 -10.06
CA ALA A 136 16.24 2.44 -9.47
C ALA A 136 14.71 2.46 -9.59
N PRO A 137 13.98 1.67 -8.76
CA PRO A 137 12.53 1.64 -8.81
C PRO A 137 11.94 3.03 -8.54
N LYS A 138 10.91 3.39 -9.31
CA LYS A 138 10.20 4.66 -9.23
C LYS A 138 9.04 4.52 -8.25
N ILE A 139 9.28 4.91 -7.02
CA ILE A 139 8.32 4.81 -5.90
C ILE A 139 7.52 6.12 -5.80
N GLY A 140 6.20 6.01 -5.61
CA GLY A 140 5.33 7.18 -5.41
C GLY A 140 5.88 8.11 -4.33
N ALA A 141 5.96 9.41 -4.61
CA ALA A 141 6.68 10.40 -3.81
C ALA A 141 6.26 10.39 -2.33
N ALA A 142 4.95 10.36 -2.04
CA ALA A 142 4.50 10.39 -0.64
C ALA A 142 4.90 9.13 0.16
N ILE A 143 5.06 7.98 -0.49
CA ILE A 143 5.56 6.76 0.16
C ILE A 143 7.07 6.86 0.37
N ALA A 144 7.80 7.31 -0.64
CA ALA A 144 9.26 7.45 -0.57
C ALA A 144 9.71 8.51 0.44
N ASP A 145 8.94 9.58 0.59
CA ASP A 145 9.22 10.69 1.52
C ASP A 145 8.76 10.37 2.97
N ALA A 146 8.03 9.29 3.21
CA ALA A 146 7.63 8.87 4.56
C ALA A 146 8.82 8.29 5.34
N ASN A 147 8.86 8.56 6.65
CA ASN A 147 9.89 8.01 7.54
C ASN A 147 9.73 6.50 7.76
N ILE A 148 8.47 6.03 7.75
CA ILE A 148 8.11 4.63 8.00
C ILE A 148 6.99 4.23 7.04
N VAL A 149 7.10 3.03 6.48
CA VAL A 149 6.04 2.42 5.66
C VAL A 149 5.52 1.16 6.35
N ILE A 150 4.21 1.09 6.53
CA ILE A 150 3.53 -0.09 7.07
C ILE A 150 2.62 -0.65 5.98
N SER A 151 2.83 -1.89 5.58
CA SER A 151 1.97 -2.57 4.62
C SER A 151 0.76 -3.18 5.32
N MET A 152 -0.42 -2.60 5.10
CA MET A 152 -1.69 -3.18 5.53
C MET A 152 -2.30 -3.91 4.32
N THR A 153 -2.23 -5.22 4.31
CA THR A 153 -2.41 -6.01 3.09
C THR A 153 -3.53 -7.03 3.22
N HIS A 154 -4.43 -7.02 2.25
CA HIS A 154 -5.38 -8.10 2.01
C HIS A 154 -4.69 -9.22 1.23
N PHE A 155 -4.67 -10.43 1.79
CA PHE A 155 -4.17 -11.61 1.09
C PHE A 155 -5.24 -12.17 0.15
N LYS A 156 -4.91 -12.37 -1.12
CA LYS A 156 -5.84 -12.86 -2.15
C LYS A 156 -5.14 -13.64 -3.26
N GLY A 157 -5.91 -14.37 -4.05
CA GLY A 157 -5.43 -14.96 -5.31
C GLY A 157 -5.02 -13.87 -6.32
N HIS A 158 -4.14 -14.24 -7.25
CA HIS A 158 -3.70 -13.39 -8.35
C HIS A 158 -3.39 -14.24 -9.59
N GLU A 159 -3.94 -13.85 -10.76
CA GLU A 159 -3.86 -14.61 -12.00
C GLU A 159 -2.42 -14.91 -12.44
N GLN A 160 -1.56 -13.91 -12.48
CA GLN A 160 -0.18 -14.06 -12.96
C GLN A 160 0.81 -14.50 -11.87
N ALA A 161 0.63 -14.02 -10.62
CA ALA A 161 1.58 -14.26 -9.53
C ALA A 161 1.14 -15.38 -8.56
N GLY A 162 0.03 -16.07 -8.84
CA GLY A 162 -0.57 -17.06 -7.95
C GLY A 162 -1.30 -16.42 -6.77
N PHE A 163 -0.65 -15.50 -6.04
CA PHE A 163 -1.27 -14.75 -4.95
C PHE A 163 -0.75 -13.31 -4.86
N GLY A 164 -1.54 -12.44 -4.24
CA GLY A 164 -1.18 -11.08 -3.86
C GLY A 164 -1.15 -10.94 -2.35
N GLY A 165 -0.06 -10.42 -1.81
CA GLY A 165 0.15 -10.18 -0.39
C GLY A 165 1.03 -8.97 -0.14
N ALA A 166 1.76 -8.94 0.97
CA ALA A 166 2.58 -7.80 1.39
C ALA A 166 3.63 -7.41 0.35
N LEU A 167 4.34 -8.37 -0.26
CA LEU A 167 5.36 -8.09 -1.28
C LEU A 167 4.76 -7.39 -2.49
N LYS A 168 3.58 -7.82 -2.98
CA LYS A 168 2.91 -7.18 -4.10
C LYS A 168 2.35 -5.80 -3.74
N ASN A 169 1.81 -5.66 -2.53
CA ASN A 169 1.30 -4.38 -2.03
C ASN A 169 2.43 -3.34 -1.90
N LEU A 170 3.62 -3.74 -1.46
CA LEU A 170 4.78 -2.86 -1.38
C LEU A 170 5.47 -2.67 -2.72
N GLY A 171 5.74 -3.72 -3.47
CA GLY A 171 6.45 -3.63 -4.75
C GLY A 171 5.62 -2.90 -5.81
N MET A 172 4.70 -3.61 -6.45
CA MET A 172 3.85 -3.04 -7.50
C MET A 172 2.94 -1.91 -6.97
N GLY A 173 2.40 -2.08 -5.75
CA GLY A 173 1.45 -1.14 -5.16
C GLY A 173 2.07 0.21 -4.79
N SER A 174 3.36 0.27 -4.45
CA SER A 174 4.05 1.53 -4.11
C SER A 174 4.73 2.21 -5.31
N ALA A 175 4.89 1.51 -6.42
CA ALA A 175 5.46 2.09 -7.63
C ALA A 175 4.50 3.14 -8.23
N ALA A 176 5.04 4.25 -8.72
CA ALA A 176 4.32 5.19 -9.56
C ALA A 176 4.01 4.57 -10.93
N VAL A 177 3.14 5.19 -11.74
CA VAL A 177 2.76 4.66 -13.06
C VAL A 177 3.97 4.32 -13.94
N PRO A 178 5.00 5.19 -14.09
CA PRO A 178 6.21 4.82 -14.85
C PRO A 178 6.95 3.61 -14.27
N GLY A 179 7.02 3.49 -12.95
CA GLY A 179 7.64 2.33 -12.29
C GLY A 179 6.84 1.04 -12.48
N LYS A 180 5.51 1.13 -12.46
CA LYS A 180 4.65 -0.02 -12.79
C LYS A 180 4.85 -0.47 -14.24
N LEU A 181 5.00 0.47 -15.16
CA LEU A 181 5.28 0.16 -16.56
C LEU A 181 6.62 -0.58 -16.71
N GLU A 182 7.68 -0.10 -16.07
CA GLU A 182 8.99 -0.79 -16.07
C GLU A 182 8.91 -2.21 -15.50
N LEU A 183 8.16 -2.40 -14.40
CA LEU A 183 7.99 -3.72 -13.79
C LEU A 183 7.16 -4.71 -14.65
N HIS A 184 6.35 -4.19 -15.56
CA HIS A 184 5.56 -5.01 -16.50
C HIS A 184 6.22 -5.16 -17.87
N ALA A 185 7.19 -4.32 -18.23
CA ALA A 185 7.87 -4.35 -19.52
C ALA A 185 8.98 -5.40 -19.54
N SER A 186 8.61 -6.67 -19.45
CA SER A 186 9.56 -7.79 -19.59
C SER A 186 10.02 -8.00 -21.04
N GLU A 187 9.26 -7.47 -22.01
CA GLU A 187 9.56 -7.55 -23.44
C GLU A 187 9.34 -6.20 -24.11
N GLN A 188 10.29 -5.80 -24.95
CA GLN A 188 10.13 -4.64 -25.81
C GLN A 188 9.78 -5.11 -27.22
N PRO A 189 8.76 -4.56 -27.88
CA PRO A 189 8.48 -4.85 -29.27
C PRO A 189 9.66 -4.45 -30.12
N LYS A 190 10.19 -5.40 -30.89
CA LYS A 190 11.26 -5.15 -31.87
C LYS A 190 10.60 -4.87 -33.23
N ILE A 191 10.74 -3.65 -33.69
CA ILE A 191 10.24 -3.25 -35.00
C ILE A 191 11.37 -3.47 -36.01
N GLU A 192 11.18 -4.38 -36.94
CA GLU A 192 12.04 -4.55 -38.10
C GLU A 192 11.55 -3.60 -39.21
N THR A 193 12.18 -2.43 -39.29
CA THR A 193 11.77 -1.36 -40.22
C THR A 193 11.83 -1.78 -41.69
N GLU A 194 12.62 -2.79 -42.02
CA GLU A 194 12.72 -3.34 -43.38
C GLU A 194 11.45 -4.09 -43.83
N ASN A 195 10.63 -4.53 -42.88
CA ASN A 195 9.37 -5.23 -43.13
C ASN A 195 8.14 -4.34 -42.92
N CYS A 196 8.32 -3.04 -42.73
CA CYS A 196 7.24 -2.08 -42.54
C CYS A 196 6.73 -1.64 -43.93
N ILE A 197 5.47 -1.99 -44.23
CA ILE A 197 4.74 -1.58 -45.47
C ILE A 197 4.05 -0.24 -45.22
#